data_e01f73bf4b603efef136e48e4a8e4c20
#
_entry.id   e01f73bf4b603efef136e48e4a8e4c20
#
_cell.length_a   1.000
_cell.length_b   1.000
_cell.length_c   1.000
_cell.angle_alpha   90.00
_cell.angle_beta   90.00
_cell.angle_gamma   90.00
#
_symmetry.space_group_name_H-M   'P 1'
#
loop_
_entity.id
_entity.type
_entity.pdbx_description
1 polymer ?
#
loop_
_entity_poly.entity_id
_entity_poly.type
_entity_poly.pdbx_seq_one_letter_code
_entity_poly.pdbx_strand_id
1 'polypeptide(L)'
;MKLKKNLSLIAFLCISFIANAQQKLSSPDGNLEMTFTLDGQGTPTYELTYKQKEVIKPSRLGLELKKEDANAKTDFEWTDKKDIDKLDIKTNLYNGFELKDVQTSTNDETWQPVWGEEKEIRNHYNELAVTLNQPANDRFIIIRFRLFNDGLGFRYEFPQQKNLNYFVIKEEHSQFAMAGDHTAYWIPGDYDTQEYDYTVSRLSEIRGLFSKAYTENSSQTAFSPTGVQTALMMKTDDGLYINLHEAALIDYACMHLNLDDKNMIFESWLTPDAQGDKGYMQTPCTCLLY
;
A
#
# COMPACT_ATOMS: atom_id res chain seq x y z
N MET A 1 17.70 73.27 6.93
CA MET A 1 18.28 72.12 6.28
C MET A 1 17.59 70.89 6.86
N LYS A 2 16.60 70.30 6.17
CA LYS A 2 15.78 69.19 6.65
C LYS A 2 16.32 67.91 6.09
N LEU A 3 16.82 67.01 6.95
CA LEU A 3 17.32 65.69 6.62
C LEU A 3 16.12 64.79 6.39
N LYS A 4 15.90 64.26 5.17
CA LYS A 4 14.95 63.21 4.89
C LYS A 4 15.58 61.86 5.24
N LYS A 5 15.01 61.17 6.24
CA LYS A 5 15.35 59.75 6.52
C LYS A 5 14.59 58.87 5.53
N ASN A 6 15.32 58.22 4.62
CA ASN A 6 14.79 57.14 3.81
C ASN A 6 14.78 55.87 4.65
N LEU A 7 13.58 55.40 4.98
CA LEU A 7 13.36 54.11 5.62
C LEU A 7 13.21 53.05 4.50
N SER A 8 14.25 52.28 4.27
CA SER A 8 14.22 51.18 3.31
C SER A 8 13.54 49.97 3.99
N LEU A 9 12.34 49.63 3.55
CA LEU A 9 11.57 48.49 4.00
C LEU A 9 12.10 47.25 3.24
N ILE A 10 12.95 46.45 3.87
CA ILE A 10 13.36 45.16 3.35
C ILE A 10 12.23 44.17 3.63
N ALA A 11 11.44 43.85 2.62
CA ALA A 11 10.47 42.78 2.66
C ALA A 11 11.21 41.43 2.66
N PHE A 12 11.23 40.75 3.80
CA PHE A 12 11.72 39.37 3.91
C PHE A 12 10.68 38.45 3.28
N LEU A 13 10.94 38.01 2.06
CA LEU A 13 10.11 37.00 1.39
C LEU A 13 10.46 35.66 2.02
N CYS A 14 9.66 35.20 2.99
CA CYS A 14 9.73 33.82 3.49
C CYS A 14 9.26 32.88 2.38
N ILE A 15 10.18 32.38 1.57
CA ILE A 15 9.93 31.24 0.69
C ILE A 15 9.87 30.03 1.62
N SER A 16 8.66 29.59 1.94
CA SER A 16 8.44 28.31 2.59
C SER A 16 8.86 27.21 1.58
N PHE A 17 10.06 26.71 1.71
CA PHE A 17 10.42 25.43 1.10
C PHE A 17 9.53 24.39 1.76
N ILE A 18 8.52 23.89 1.03
CA ILE A 18 7.89 22.62 1.34
C ILE A 18 8.98 21.58 1.06
N ALA A 19 9.77 21.27 2.09
CA ALA A 19 10.68 20.14 2.04
C ALA A 19 9.79 18.90 1.90
N ASN A 20 9.76 18.27 0.72
CA ASN A 20 9.23 16.93 0.58
C ASN A 20 9.96 16.07 1.60
N ALA A 21 9.21 15.54 2.58
CA ALA A 21 9.77 14.72 3.64
C ALA A 21 10.12 13.35 3.04
N GLN A 22 11.29 13.27 2.41
CA GLN A 22 11.83 12.04 1.84
C GLN A 22 12.56 11.26 2.93
N GLN A 23 12.22 9.97 3.09
CA GLN A 23 12.85 9.05 4.03
C GLN A 23 13.42 7.85 3.26
N LYS A 24 14.66 7.47 3.55
CA LYS A 24 15.32 6.35 2.91
C LYS A 24 15.57 5.22 3.90
N LEU A 25 15.41 4.00 3.40
CA LEU A 25 15.71 2.76 4.12
C LEU A 25 16.54 1.86 3.22
N SER A 26 17.67 1.36 3.71
CA SER A 26 18.49 0.39 2.98
C SER A 26 18.41 -0.99 3.64
N SER A 27 18.51 -2.05 2.83
CA SER A 27 18.66 -3.41 3.35
C SER A 27 19.95 -3.56 4.17
N PRO A 28 20.06 -4.57 5.04
CA PRO A 28 21.28 -4.80 5.82
C PRO A 28 22.55 -4.95 4.97
N ASP A 29 22.44 -5.50 3.77
CA ASP A 29 23.57 -5.64 2.82
C ASP A 29 23.75 -4.44 1.88
N GLY A 30 22.83 -3.43 1.94
CA GLY A 30 22.86 -2.22 1.14
C GLY A 30 22.48 -2.39 -0.35
N ASN A 31 22.02 -3.57 -0.76
CA ASN A 31 21.65 -3.82 -2.17
C ASN A 31 20.25 -3.31 -2.53
N LEU A 32 19.31 -3.34 -1.58
CA LEU A 32 17.97 -2.76 -1.73
C LEU A 32 17.93 -1.38 -1.06
N GLU A 33 17.32 -0.42 -1.72
CA GLU A 33 16.98 0.90 -1.15
C GLU A 33 15.52 1.21 -1.44
N MET A 34 14.77 1.51 -0.38
CA MET A 34 13.41 2.02 -0.44
C MET A 34 13.41 3.51 -0.10
N THR A 35 12.66 4.29 -0.84
CA THR A 35 12.43 5.71 -0.56
C THR A 35 10.95 5.93 -0.31
N PHE A 36 10.62 6.48 0.85
CA PHE A 36 9.28 6.96 1.18
C PHE A 36 9.20 8.46 0.95
N THR A 37 8.08 8.93 0.40
CA THR A 37 7.83 10.37 0.15
C THR A 37 6.36 10.71 0.37
N LEU A 38 6.08 11.90 0.88
CA LEU A 38 4.76 12.53 0.78
C LEU A 38 4.77 13.47 -0.42
N ASP A 39 3.81 13.30 -1.33
CA ASP A 39 3.64 14.23 -2.46
C ASP A 39 3.06 15.59 -2.00
N GLY A 40 2.91 16.53 -2.94
CA GLY A 40 2.38 17.87 -2.66
C GLY A 40 0.92 17.90 -2.18
N GLN A 41 0.21 16.77 -2.25
CA GLN A 41 -1.15 16.58 -1.74
C GLN A 41 -1.19 15.79 -0.42
N GLY A 42 -0.02 15.44 0.11
CA GLY A 42 0.10 14.61 1.29
C GLY A 42 -0.28 13.15 1.04
N THR A 43 -0.08 12.64 -0.19
CA THR A 43 -0.26 11.22 -0.52
C THR A 43 1.03 10.47 -0.20
N PRO A 44 0.97 9.40 0.61
CA PRO A 44 2.12 8.54 0.85
C PRO A 44 2.51 7.79 -0.43
N THR A 45 3.79 7.83 -0.76
CA THR A 45 4.36 7.10 -1.90
C THR A 45 5.64 6.41 -1.49
N TYR A 46 5.97 5.31 -2.17
CA TYR A 46 7.24 4.62 -2.01
C TYR A 46 7.80 4.19 -3.37
N GLU A 47 9.09 3.99 -3.42
CA GLU A 47 9.80 3.41 -4.56
C GLU A 47 10.86 2.44 -4.05
N LEU A 48 11.27 1.48 -4.89
CA LEU A 48 12.26 0.46 -4.54
C LEU A 48 13.28 0.29 -5.66
N THR A 49 14.54 0.29 -5.28
CA THR A 49 15.66 -0.03 -6.18
C THR A 49 16.46 -1.23 -5.67
N TYR A 50 17.00 -2.03 -6.58
CA TYR A 50 17.96 -3.10 -6.30
C TYR A 50 19.25 -2.82 -7.04
N LYS A 51 20.37 -2.67 -6.31
CA LYS A 51 21.68 -2.29 -6.85
C LYS A 51 21.58 -1.07 -7.79
N GLN A 52 20.87 -0.04 -7.30
CA GLN A 52 20.60 1.22 -7.99
C GLN A 52 19.73 1.08 -9.27
N LYS A 53 19.16 -0.10 -9.53
CA LYS A 53 18.22 -0.33 -10.61
C LYS A 53 16.80 -0.26 -10.07
N GLU A 54 15.95 0.49 -10.75
CA GLU A 54 14.55 0.63 -10.39
C GLU A 54 13.81 -0.71 -10.51
N VAL A 55 13.09 -1.09 -9.45
CA VAL A 55 12.26 -2.29 -9.38
C VAL A 55 10.79 -1.90 -9.29
N ILE A 56 10.47 -1.01 -8.35
CA ILE A 56 9.16 -0.41 -8.19
C ILE A 56 9.33 1.11 -8.31
N LYS A 57 8.64 1.70 -9.28
CA LYS A 57 8.52 3.15 -9.48
C LYS A 57 7.66 3.78 -8.37
N PRO A 58 7.63 5.11 -8.24
CA PRO A 58 6.78 5.77 -7.26
C PRO A 58 5.35 5.22 -7.27
N SER A 59 4.95 4.60 -6.17
CA SER A 59 3.72 3.87 -5.96
C SER A 59 2.98 4.43 -4.76
N ARG A 60 1.68 4.67 -4.90
CA ARG A 60 0.85 5.24 -3.84
C ARG A 60 0.50 4.21 -2.79
N LEU A 61 0.30 4.70 -1.57
CA LEU A 61 -0.23 3.96 -0.45
C LEU A 61 -1.44 4.68 0.14
N GLY A 62 -2.36 3.94 0.72
CA GLY A 62 -3.51 4.51 1.41
C GLY A 62 -4.74 3.64 1.36
N LEU A 63 -5.78 4.09 2.02
CA LEU A 63 -7.03 3.35 2.19
C LEU A 63 -8.22 4.28 1.96
N GLU A 64 -9.31 3.74 1.44
CA GLU A 64 -10.62 4.37 1.44
C GLU A 64 -11.51 3.66 2.45
N LEU A 65 -12.16 4.42 3.33
CA LEU A 65 -13.09 3.89 4.32
C LEU A 65 -14.51 3.90 3.79
N LYS A 66 -15.34 2.99 4.30
CA LYS A 66 -16.76 2.97 3.99
C LYS A 66 -17.47 4.17 4.63
N LYS A 67 -18.31 4.87 3.90
CA LYS A 67 -18.99 6.10 4.36
C LYS A 67 -19.83 5.88 5.61
N GLU A 68 -20.56 4.78 5.65
CA GLU A 68 -21.55 4.47 6.67
C GLU A 68 -20.94 4.20 8.05
N ASP A 69 -19.70 3.69 8.04
CA ASP A 69 -19.02 3.21 9.24
C ASP A 69 -17.78 4.03 9.60
N ALA A 70 -17.46 5.05 8.80
CA ALA A 70 -16.26 5.86 8.98
C ALA A 70 -16.17 6.64 10.31
N ASN A 71 -17.02 6.42 11.25
CA ASN A 71 -17.05 6.76 12.68
C ASN A 71 -18.27 6.12 13.30
N ALA A 72 -18.58 4.86 12.97
CA ALA A 72 -19.67 4.17 13.60
C ALA A 72 -19.52 4.32 15.10
N LYS A 73 -20.47 5.00 15.69
CA LYS A 73 -20.70 4.90 17.11
C LYS A 73 -21.07 3.44 17.34
N THR A 74 -20.58 2.86 18.41
CA THR A 74 -20.85 1.48 18.82
C THR A 74 -22.33 1.14 18.99
N ASP A 75 -23.20 2.12 18.85
CA ASP A 75 -24.65 1.98 18.87
C ASP A 75 -25.13 2.05 17.41
N PHE A 76 -25.75 0.99 16.95
CA PHE A 76 -26.35 0.81 15.62
C PHE A 76 -27.48 1.83 15.31
N GLU A 77 -27.24 3.11 15.45
CA GLU A 77 -28.12 4.13 14.97
C GLU A 77 -27.83 4.43 13.49
N TRP A 78 -28.73 4.01 12.64
CA TRP A 78 -28.78 4.36 11.24
C TRP A 78 -28.79 5.88 11.08
N THR A 79 -27.70 6.46 10.67
CA THR A 79 -27.68 7.87 10.29
C THR A 79 -28.47 8.06 9.01
N ASP A 80 -29.33 9.07 8.98
CA ASP A 80 -30.16 9.41 7.81
C ASP A 80 -29.24 9.62 6.58
N LYS A 81 -29.59 9.02 5.44
CA LYS A 81 -28.84 9.09 4.16
C LYS A 81 -28.38 10.50 3.78
N LYS A 82 -29.08 11.53 4.26
CA LYS A 82 -28.77 12.96 4.01
C LYS A 82 -27.51 13.46 4.73
N ASP A 83 -27.08 12.77 5.78
CA ASP A 83 -25.85 13.14 6.51
C ASP A 83 -24.60 12.40 5.99
N ILE A 84 -24.80 11.32 5.21
CA ILE A 84 -23.72 10.53 4.62
C ILE A 84 -22.97 11.33 3.56
N ASP A 85 -23.65 12.15 2.76
CA ASP A 85 -23.02 12.98 1.72
C ASP A 85 -22.07 14.07 2.26
N LYS A 86 -22.19 14.39 3.55
CA LYS A 86 -21.29 15.35 4.22
C LYS A 86 -20.03 14.72 4.79
N LEU A 87 -19.88 13.39 4.69
CA LEU A 87 -18.79 12.63 5.30
C LEU A 87 -17.62 12.32 4.34
N ASP A 88 -17.59 12.86 3.13
CA ASP A 88 -16.56 12.57 2.12
C ASP A 88 -15.12 12.74 2.65
N ILE A 89 -14.89 13.76 3.48
CA ILE A 89 -13.58 13.99 4.11
C ILE A 89 -13.20 12.86 5.06
N LYS A 90 -14.18 12.18 5.68
CA LYS A 90 -13.92 11.14 6.69
C LYS A 90 -13.59 9.77 6.12
N THR A 91 -13.89 9.52 4.84
CA THR A 91 -13.59 8.25 4.16
C THR A 91 -12.17 8.18 3.63
N ASN A 92 -11.54 9.32 3.44
CA ASN A 92 -10.21 9.45 2.86
C ASN A 92 -9.11 9.14 3.87
N LEU A 93 -8.38 8.05 3.67
CA LEU A 93 -7.11 7.73 4.35
C LEU A 93 -5.99 7.49 3.31
N TYR A 94 -5.98 8.24 2.20
CA TYR A 94 -4.99 8.09 1.12
C TYR A 94 -4.29 9.41 0.75
N ASN A 95 -4.73 10.56 1.25
CA ASN A 95 -4.05 11.84 1.04
C ASN A 95 -4.32 12.84 2.17
N GLY A 96 -3.80 14.07 2.05
CA GLY A 96 -3.96 15.11 3.08
C GLY A 96 -3.14 14.83 4.34
N PHE A 97 -2.13 13.99 4.24
CA PHE A 97 -1.25 13.67 5.35
C PHE A 97 -0.09 14.65 5.47
N GLU A 98 0.34 14.84 6.70
CA GLU A 98 1.58 15.50 7.08
C GLU A 98 2.45 14.51 7.85
N LEU A 99 3.76 14.60 7.68
CA LEU A 99 4.71 13.78 8.44
C LEU A 99 4.71 14.22 9.90
N LYS A 100 4.41 13.30 10.81
CA LYS A 100 4.38 13.56 12.25
C LYS A 100 5.63 13.06 12.96
N ASP A 101 6.06 11.85 12.65
CA ASP A 101 7.21 11.21 13.28
C ASP A 101 7.83 10.16 12.36
N VAL A 102 9.11 9.90 12.54
CA VAL A 102 9.87 8.86 11.83
C VAL A 102 10.74 8.12 12.81
N GLN A 103 10.62 6.81 12.82
CA GLN A 103 11.44 5.93 13.66
C GLN A 103 12.13 4.89 12.79
N THR A 104 13.39 4.61 13.09
CA THR A 104 14.17 3.56 12.45
C THR A 104 14.66 2.56 13.47
N SER A 105 14.72 1.30 13.09
CA SER A 105 15.31 0.24 13.91
C SER A 105 15.96 -0.82 13.03
N THR A 106 16.70 -1.73 13.66
CA THR A 106 17.32 -2.89 13.02
C THR A 106 17.02 -4.11 13.88
N ASN A 107 16.70 -5.22 13.24
CA ASN A 107 16.56 -6.52 13.90
C ASN A 107 17.52 -7.51 13.26
N ASP A 108 18.15 -8.35 14.07
CA ASP A 108 18.94 -9.48 13.61
C ASP A 108 18.83 -10.60 14.65
N GLU A 109 17.93 -11.51 14.41
CA GLU A 109 17.68 -12.67 15.27
C GLU A 109 17.56 -13.94 14.43
N THR A 110 17.84 -15.08 15.04
CA THR A 110 17.63 -16.38 14.45
C THR A 110 16.69 -17.19 15.33
N TRP A 111 15.66 -17.77 14.73
CA TRP A 111 14.71 -18.61 15.43
C TRP A 111 14.59 -19.99 14.76
N GLN A 112 14.10 -20.96 15.49
CA GLN A 112 13.91 -22.32 15.01
C GLN A 112 12.42 -22.60 14.86
N PRO A 113 11.92 -22.88 13.64
CA PRO A 113 10.54 -23.30 13.43
C PRO A 113 10.29 -24.65 14.09
N VAL A 114 9.03 -24.88 14.49
CA VAL A 114 8.62 -26.18 15.08
C VAL A 114 8.73 -27.30 14.06
N TRP A 115 8.49 -27.00 12.80
CA TRP A 115 8.61 -27.88 11.64
C TRP A 115 8.85 -27.03 10.39
N GLY A 116 9.32 -27.64 9.31
CA GLY A 116 9.64 -26.95 8.06
C GLY A 116 10.89 -27.51 7.40
N GLU A 117 11.25 -26.97 6.27
CA GLU A 117 12.43 -27.37 5.51
C GLU A 117 13.72 -26.80 6.10
N GLU A 118 13.65 -25.62 6.69
CA GLU A 118 14.79 -24.92 7.29
C GLU A 118 14.83 -25.17 8.80
N LYS A 119 16.01 -25.50 9.30
CA LYS A 119 16.23 -25.70 10.75
C LYS A 119 16.29 -24.37 11.51
N GLU A 120 16.81 -23.34 10.86
CA GLU A 120 17.03 -22.01 11.44
C GLU A 120 16.64 -20.96 10.42
N ILE A 121 15.86 -19.98 10.85
CA ILE A 121 15.43 -18.83 10.03
C ILE A 121 16.02 -17.57 10.62
N ARG A 122 16.86 -16.88 9.86
CA ARG A 122 17.38 -15.56 10.25
C ARG A 122 16.41 -14.48 9.86
N ASN A 123 15.95 -13.71 10.84
CA ASN A 123 15.08 -12.55 10.69
C ASN A 123 15.91 -11.29 10.80
N HIS A 124 16.51 -10.85 9.68
CA HIS A 124 17.44 -9.73 9.62
C HIS A 124 16.93 -8.65 8.66
N TYR A 125 16.54 -7.52 9.21
CA TYR A 125 16.01 -6.38 8.46
C TYR A 125 16.35 -5.03 9.10
N ASN A 126 16.30 -3.99 8.30
CA ASN A 126 16.15 -2.62 8.75
C ASN A 126 14.69 -2.19 8.64
N GLU A 127 14.22 -1.38 9.59
CA GLU A 127 12.83 -0.96 9.69
C GLU A 127 12.71 0.57 9.69
N LEU A 128 11.67 1.06 9.01
CA LEU A 128 11.24 2.45 9.00
C LEU A 128 9.75 2.49 9.38
N ALA A 129 9.41 3.18 10.46
CA ALA A 129 8.02 3.46 10.82
C ALA A 129 7.74 4.96 10.61
N VAL A 130 6.79 5.25 9.72
CA VAL A 130 6.39 6.61 9.37
C VAL A 130 5.03 6.89 9.96
N THR A 131 4.96 7.79 10.94
CA THR A 131 3.69 8.27 11.50
C THR A 131 3.18 9.44 10.69
N LEU A 132 2.01 9.29 10.11
CA LEU A 132 1.34 10.27 9.29
C LEU A 132 0.12 10.82 10.02
N ASN A 133 0.00 12.14 10.09
CA ASN A 133 -1.15 12.83 10.63
C ASN A 133 -2.00 13.42 9.50
N GLN A 134 -3.32 13.29 9.60
CA GLN A 134 -4.27 13.91 8.69
C GLN A 134 -4.99 15.05 9.44
N PRO A 135 -4.51 16.30 9.39
CA PRO A 135 -4.98 17.37 10.26
C PRO A 135 -6.46 17.70 10.07
N ALA A 136 -6.97 17.60 8.85
CA ALA A 136 -8.38 17.89 8.53
C ALA A 136 -9.37 17.01 9.30
N ASN A 137 -8.95 15.79 9.70
CA ASN A 137 -9.78 14.80 10.37
C ASN A 137 -9.27 14.46 11.78
N ASP A 138 -8.16 15.06 12.20
CA ASP A 138 -7.46 14.76 13.46
C ASP A 138 -7.27 13.24 13.64
N ARG A 139 -6.69 12.62 12.62
CA ARG A 139 -6.42 11.17 12.56
C ARG A 139 -4.97 10.93 12.20
N PHE A 140 -4.45 9.81 12.65
CA PHE A 140 -3.11 9.38 12.25
C PHE A 140 -3.05 7.87 12.01
N ILE A 141 -2.14 7.49 11.13
CA ILE A 141 -1.78 6.11 10.82
C ILE A 141 -0.27 5.97 10.88
N ILE A 142 0.21 4.74 11.00
CA ILE A 142 1.64 4.43 10.82
C ILE A 142 1.76 3.51 9.61
N ILE A 143 2.69 3.81 8.73
CA ILE A 143 3.13 2.88 7.69
C ILE A 143 4.49 2.38 8.11
N ARG A 144 4.61 1.07 8.30
CA ARG A 144 5.84 0.41 8.71
C ARG A 144 6.42 -0.38 7.56
N PHE A 145 7.67 -0.12 7.24
CA PHE A 145 8.44 -0.81 6.22
C PHE A 145 9.54 -1.63 6.86
N ARG A 146 9.73 -2.85 6.38
CA ARG A 146 10.87 -3.72 6.70
C ARG A 146 11.59 -4.07 5.43
N LEU A 147 12.87 -3.80 5.38
CA LEU A 147 13.71 -4.07 4.23
C LEU A 147 14.74 -5.14 4.61
N PHE A 148 14.54 -6.31 4.02
CA PHE A 148 15.41 -7.46 4.09
C PHE A 148 16.42 -7.42 2.93
N ASN A 149 17.37 -8.35 2.89
CA ASN A 149 18.32 -8.45 1.76
C ASN A 149 17.66 -8.96 0.47
N ASP A 150 16.52 -9.59 0.57
CA ASP A 150 15.76 -10.25 -0.51
C ASP A 150 14.37 -9.65 -0.75
N GLY A 151 13.94 -8.66 0.03
CA GLY A 151 12.61 -8.07 -0.17
C GLY A 151 12.25 -6.92 0.74
N LEU A 152 11.14 -6.28 0.36
CA LEU A 152 10.47 -5.22 1.10
C LEU A 152 9.10 -5.72 1.56
N GLY A 153 8.83 -5.64 2.87
CA GLY A 153 7.49 -5.76 3.43
C GLY A 153 7.01 -4.42 3.98
N PHE A 154 5.71 -4.15 3.87
CA PHE A 154 5.10 -3.01 4.57
C PHE A 154 3.73 -3.38 5.16
N ARG A 155 3.28 -2.56 6.10
CA ARG A 155 1.94 -2.68 6.69
C ARG A 155 1.40 -1.34 7.15
N TYR A 156 0.08 -1.24 7.21
CA TYR A 156 -0.63 -0.16 7.88
C TYR A 156 -0.84 -0.52 9.35
N GLU A 157 -0.62 0.44 10.24
CA GLU A 157 -0.95 0.31 11.66
C GLU A 157 -1.92 1.43 12.06
N PHE A 158 -2.92 1.07 12.84
CA PHE A 158 -3.97 1.98 13.31
C PHE A 158 -3.90 2.11 14.83
N PRO A 159 -3.06 3.00 15.37
CA PRO A 159 -2.99 3.21 16.81
C PRO A 159 -4.34 3.68 17.35
N GLN A 160 -4.65 3.25 18.57
CA GLN A 160 -5.88 3.64 19.22
C GLN A 160 -5.99 5.16 19.32
N GLN A 161 -7.07 5.74 18.81
CA GLN A 161 -7.31 7.16 18.75
C GLN A 161 -8.80 7.47 18.67
N LYS A 162 -9.19 8.71 19.02
CA LYS A 162 -10.60 9.10 19.12
C LYS A 162 -11.32 9.08 17.75
N ASN A 163 -10.67 9.58 16.70
CA ASN A 163 -11.32 9.84 15.41
C ASN A 163 -11.09 8.72 14.37
N LEU A 164 -10.44 7.63 14.77
CA LEU A 164 -10.26 6.42 13.98
C LEU A 164 -10.24 5.22 14.93
N ASN A 165 -11.37 4.96 15.60
CA ASN A 165 -11.51 3.91 16.61
C ASN A 165 -12.22 2.67 16.05
N TYR A 166 -13.26 2.88 15.26
CA TYR A 166 -13.97 1.83 14.53
C TYR A 166 -14.19 2.32 13.09
N PHE A 167 -13.88 1.48 12.11
CA PHE A 167 -14.05 1.80 10.70
C PHE A 167 -14.09 0.52 9.88
N VAL A 168 -14.61 0.64 8.66
CA VAL A 168 -14.59 -0.42 7.66
C VAL A 168 -13.77 0.07 6.47
N ILE A 169 -12.80 -0.71 6.05
CA ILE A 169 -12.02 -0.44 4.86
C ILE A 169 -12.85 -0.84 3.65
N LYS A 170 -13.05 0.10 2.73
CA LYS A 170 -13.78 -0.11 1.48
C LYS A 170 -12.84 -0.53 0.35
N GLU A 171 -11.74 0.18 0.21
CA GLU A 171 -10.72 -0.08 -0.82
C GLU A 171 -9.33 0.15 -0.22
N GLU A 172 -8.37 -0.62 -0.69
CA GLU A 172 -6.96 -0.40 -0.43
C GLU A 172 -6.28 0.10 -1.72
N HIS A 173 -5.60 1.24 -1.62
CA HIS A 173 -4.95 1.89 -2.76
C HIS A 173 -3.44 1.65 -2.78
N SER A 174 -2.99 0.51 -2.24
CA SER A 174 -1.59 0.10 -2.34
C SER A 174 -1.25 -0.23 -3.79
N GLN A 175 -0.29 0.49 -4.34
CA GLN A 175 0.17 0.34 -5.71
C GLN A 175 1.56 -0.31 -5.78
N PHE A 176 1.80 -1.00 -6.91
CA PHE A 176 3.08 -1.59 -7.28
C PHE A 176 3.33 -1.23 -8.75
N ALA A 177 3.95 -0.07 -8.97
CA ALA A 177 4.25 0.44 -10.31
C ALA A 177 5.55 -0.21 -10.83
N MET A 178 5.41 -1.18 -11.71
CA MET A 178 6.54 -1.96 -12.21
C MET A 178 7.46 -1.12 -13.10
N ALA A 179 8.77 -1.37 -13.02
CA ALA A 179 9.77 -0.65 -13.80
C ALA A 179 9.73 -1.00 -15.30
N GLY A 180 9.05 -2.07 -15.69
CA GLY A 180 8.96 -2.49 -17.08
C GLY A 180 7.81 -3.46 -17.36
N ASP A 181 7.64 -3.79 -18.61
CA ASP A 181 6.71 -4.83 -19.09
C ASP A 181 7.35 -6.21 -18.91
N HIS A 182 7.29 -6.72 -17.70
CA HIS A 182 7.96 -7.96 -17.29
C HIS A 182 7.23 -9.20 -17.80
N THR A 183 7.95 -10.33 -17.90
CA THR A 183 7.31 -11.64 -18.07
C THR A 183 6.69 -12.05 -16.75
N ALA A 184 5.38 -12.27 -16.74
CA ALA A 184 4.61 -12.69 -15.59
C ALA A 184 4.18 -14.15 -15.67
N TYR A 185 4.15 -14.82 -14.53
CA TYR A 185 3.57 -16.15 -14.33
C TYR A 185 2.31 -15.94 -13.50
N TRP A 186 1.15 -15.99 -14.14
CA TRP A 186 -0.08 -15.52 -13.52
C TRP A 186 -1.26 -16.45 -13.77
N ILE A 187 -2.24 -16.37 -12.88
CA ILE A 187 -3.57 -16.94 -13.05
C ILE A 187 -4.61 -15.81 -12.93
N PRO A 188 -5.80 -15.95 -13.53
CA PRO A 188 -6.89 -14.98 -13.40
C PRO A 188 -7.22 -14.64 -11.96
N GLY A 189 -7.47 -13.36 -11.70
CA GLY A 189 -7.97 -12.90 -10.41
C GLY A 189 -9.42 -13.29 -10.23
N ASP A 190 -9.70 -14.13 -9.23
CA ASP A 190 -11.01 -14.69 -8.95
C ASP A 190 -11.22 -14.77 -7.44
N TYR A 191 -12.41 -14.43 -6.94
CA TYR A 191 -12.69 -14.44 -5.51
C TYR A 191 -12.94 -15.84 -4.95
N ASP A 192 -13.36 -16.78 -5.79
CA ASP A 192 -13.85 -18.06 -5.34
C ASP A 192 -12.86 -19.22 -5.56
N THR A 193 -11.91 -19.05 -6.49
CA THR A 193 -10.97 -20.13 -6.83
C THR A 193 -9.58 -19.63 -7.23
N GLN A 194 -8.58 -20.46 -7.01
CA GLN A 194 -7.20 -20.29 -7.48
C GLN A 194 -6.75 -21.49 -8.35
N GLU A 195 -7.69 -22.27 -8.86
CA GLU A 195 -7.43 -23.54 -9.53
C GLU A 195 -7.33 -23.39 -11.07
N TYR A 196 -6.75 -22.30 -11.52
CA TYR A 196 -6.44 -22.07 -12.94
C TYR A 196 -5.01 -22.52 -13.25
N ASP A 197 -4.79 -22.95 -14.50
CA ASP A 197 -3.43 -23.18 -15.00
C ASP A 197 -2.68 -21.85 -15.13
N TYR A 198 -1.39 -21.87 -14.80
CA TYR A 198 -0.54 -20.69 -14.96
C TYR A 198 -0.38 -20.31 -16.43
N THR A 199 -0.60 -19.05 -16.71
CA THR A 199 -0.31 -18.43 -18.00
C THR A 199 1.00 -17.64 -17.88
N VAL A 200 1.85 -17.76 -18.92
CA VAL A 200 3.11 -17.01 -19.00
C VAL A 200 3.00 -16.02 -20.13
N SER A 201 3.13 -14.71 -19.81
CA SER A 201 3.06 -13.63 -20.81
C SER A 201 3.75 -12.37 -20.32
N ARG A 202 3.85 -11.37 -21.19
CA ARG A 202 4.14 -10.00 -20.75
C ARG A 202 2.96 -9.43 -19.96
N LEU A 203 3.22 -8.47 -19.09
CA LEU A 203 2.16 -7.76 -18.36
C LEU A 203 1.16 -7.11 -19.30
N SER A 204 1.64 -6.48 -20.38
CA SER A 204 0.81 -5.84 -21.42
C SER A 204 -0.11 -6.81 -22.17
N GLU A 205 0.16 -8.12 -22.14
CA GLU A 205 -0.61 -9.14 -22.85
C GLU A 205 -1.72 -9.76 -22.00
N ILE A 206 -1.72 -9.53 -20.68
CA ILE A 206 -2.68 -10.15 -19.72
C ILE A 206 -4.11 -9.94 -20.19
N ARG A 207 -4.51 -8.72 -20.50
CA ARG A 207 -5.87 -8.39 -20.97
C ARG A 207 -6.30 -9.22 -22.17
N GLY A 208 -5.41 -9.36 -23.13
CA GLY A 208 -5.69 -10.11 -24.38
C GLY A 208 -5.77 -11.63 -24.18
N LEU A 209 -5.11 -12.14 -23.15
CA LEU A 209 -5.04 -13.57 -22.84
C LEU A 209 -6.03 -13.98 -21.75
N PHE A 210 -6.63 -13.03 -21.03
CA PHE A 210 -7.47 -13.28 -19.85
C PHE A 210 -8.60 -14.28 -20.15
N SER A 211 -9.36 -14.07 -21.22
CA SER A 211 -10.50 -14.94 -21.58
C SER A 211 -10.07 -16.38 -21.91
N LYS A 212 -8.84 -16.58 -22.38
CA LYS A 212 -8.29 -17.90 -22.62
C LYS A 212 -7.77 -18.56 -21.34
N ALA A 213 -7.20 -17.78 -20.43
CA ALA A 213 -6.70 -18.23 -19.14
C ALA A 213 -7.84 -18.52 -18.16
N TYR A 214 -8.96 -17.81 -18.28
CA TYR A 214 -10.17 -17.97 -17.48
C TYR A 214 -10.97 -19.20 -17.95
N THR A 215 -10.47 -20.38 -17.64
CA THR A 215 -11.07 -21.65 -18.02
C THR A 215 -12.21 -22.03 -17.09
N GLU A 216 -13.08 -22.96 -17.52
CA GLU A 216 -14.21 -23.42 -16.73
C GLU A 216 -13.77 -24.02 -15.38
N ASN A 217 -14.44 -23.58 -14.32
CA ASN A 217 -14.21 -24.06 -12.95
C ASN A 217 -15.53 -24.16 -12.21
N SER A 218 -15.58 -24.84 -11.08
CA SER A 218 -16.81 -25.09 -10.30
C SER A 218 -17.44 -23.82 -9.73
N SER A 219 -16.64 -22.81 -9.44
CA SER A 219 -17.06 -21.50 -8.96
C SER A 219 -16.14 -20.46 -9.59
N GLN A 220 -16.72 -19.39 -10.12
CA GLN A 220 -15.98 -18.38 -10.89
C GLN A 220 -16.53 -16.99 -10.63
N THR A 221 -15.73 -16.11 -10.07
CA THR A 221 -16.05 -14.71 -9.82
C THR A 221 -14.88 -13.80 -10.13
N ALA A 222 -14.54 -13.68 -11.42
CA ALA A 222 -13.52 -12.76 -11.88
C ALA A 222 -14.00 -11.30 -11.73
N PHE A 223 -13.12 -10.44 -11.24
CA PHE A 223 -13.45 -9.04 -10.98
C PHE A 223 -12.95 -8.07 -12.07
N SER A 224 -11.99 -8.47 -12.89
CA SER A 224 -11.38 -7.62 -13.90
C SER A 224 -10.69 -8.44 -14.99
N PRO A 225 -10.70 -7.98 -16.26
CA PRO A 225 -9.94 -8.64 -17.34
C PRO A 225 -8.42 -8.44 -17.26
N THR A 226 -7.94 -7.73 -16.26
CA THR A 226 -6.51 -7.55 -15.93
C THR A 226 -6.22 -7.90 -14.48
N GLY A 227 -7.21 -8.51 -13.80
CA GLY A 227 -7.04 -9.00 -12.45
C GLY A 227 -6.22 -10.29 -12.41
N VAL A 228 -5.28 -10.37 -11.47
CA VAL A 228 -4.45 -11.56 -11.24
C VAL A 228 -4.43 -11.92 -9.76
N GLN A 229 -4.19 -13.19 -9.48
CA GLN A 229 -4.00 -13.68 -8.11
C GLN A 229 -2.63 -13.28 -7.56
N THR A 230 -2.54 -13.23 -6.24
CA THR A 230 -1.29 -13.35 -5.50
C THR A 230 -1.06 -14.84 -5.13
N ALA A 231 0.16 -15.36 -5.04
CA ALA A 231 1.42 -14.68 -5.28
C ALA A 231 1.68 -14.54 -6.79
N LEU A 232 2.03 -13.34 -7.21
CA LEU A 232 2.36 -13.06 -8.60
C LEU A 232 3.89 -13.04 -8.78
N MET A 233 4.43 -13.96 -9.57
CA MET A 233 5.84 -13.97 -9.91
C MET A 233 6.08 -13.32 -11.27
N MET A 234 7.09 -12.49 -11.35
CA MET A 234 7.54 -11.83 -12.57
C MET A 234 9.05 -12.01 -12.77
N LYS A 235 9.47 -11.92 -14.02
CA LYS A 235 10.88 -11.96 -14.41
C LYS A 235 11.19 -10.78 -15.32
N THR A 236 12.20 -10.00 -14.98
CA THR A 236 12.71 -8.92 -15.80
C THR A 236 13.55 -9.47 -16.96
N ASP A 237 13.78 -8.69 -18.03
CA ASP A 237 14.57 -9.12 -19.19
C ASP A 237 16.04 -9.39 -18.83
N ASP A 238 16.55 -8.78 -17.79
CA ASP A 238 17.91 -8.99 -17.26
C ASP A 238 18.00 -10.05 -16.16
N GLY A 239 16.90 -10.77 -15.89
CA GLY A 239 16.88 -11.98 -15.08
C GLY A 239 16.60 -11.79 -13.61
N LEU A 240 16.20 -10.59 -13.13
CA LEU A 240 15.71 -10.41 -11.78
C LEU A 240 14.31 -11.04 -11.65
N TYR A 241 14.08 -11.80 -10.60
CA TYR A 241 12.75 -12.28 -10.23
C TYR A 241 12.12 -11.36 -9.19
N ILE A 242 10.84 -11.03 -9.38
CA ILE A 242 10.04 -10.18 -8.49
C ILE A 242 8.79 -10.97 -8.11
N ASN A 243 8.47 -11.02 -6.82
CA ASN A 243 7.27 -11.67 -6.33
C ASN A 243 6.44 -10.67 -5.51
N LEU A 244 5.14 -10.55 -5.84
CA LEU A 244 4.17 -9.76 -5.10
C LEU A 244 3.21 -10.71 -4.40
N HIS A 245 3.14 -10.65 -3.07
CA HIS A 245 2.23 -11.47 -2.28
C HIS A 245 1.95 -10.87 -0.90
N GLU A 246 0.98 -11.45 -0.21
CA GLU A 246 0.70 -11.16 1.20
C GLU A 246 1.60 -12.02 2.08
N ALA A 247 2.37 -11.40 2.97
CA ALA A 247 3.24 -12.13 3.88
C ALA A 247 2.49 -12.71 5.09
N ALA A 248 1.41 -12.04 5.52
CA ALA A 248 0.61 -12.46 6.68
C ALA A 248 -0.83 -12.00 6.53
N LEU A 249 -1.72 -12.88 6.14
CA LEU A 249 -3.17 -12.63 6.07
C LEU A 249 -3.80 -12.93 7.42
N ILE A 250 -3.87 -11.90 8.29
CA ILE A 250 -4.45 -12.02 9.64
C ILE A 250 -5.51 -10.96 9.81
N ASP A 251 -6.76 -11.38 10.02
CA ASP A 251 -7.93 -10.51 10.25
C ASP A 251 -8.10 -9.44 9.16
N TYR A 252 -7.86 -9.82 7.89
CA TYR A 252 -7.97 -8.92 6.75
C TYR A 252 -8.45 -9.65 5.50
N ALA A 253 -8.91 -8.88 4.50
CA ALA A 253 -9.35 -9.43 3.23
C ALA A 253 -8.16 -9.90 2.38
N CYS A 254 -8.34 -11.02 1.66
CA CYS A 254 -7.35 -11.51 0.72
C CYS A 254 -7.10 -10.49 -0.40
N MET A 255 -5.85 -10.25 -0.72
CA MET A 255 -5.44 -9.33 -1.77
C MET A 255 -5.35 -10.05 -3.12
N HIS A 256 -5.97 -9.47 -4.11
CA HIS A 256 -5.69 -9.68 -5.53
C HIS A 256 -5.02 -8.42 -6.08
N LEU A 257 -4.57 -8.49 -7.31
CA LEU A 257 -3.93 -7.37 -8.00
C LEU A 257 -4.70 -7.04 -9.27
N ASN A 258 -5.03 -5.76 -9.46
CA ASN A 258 -5.62 -5.27 -10.71
C ASN A 258 -4.59 -4.44 -11.47
N LEU A 259 -4.31 -4.82 -12.71
CA LEU A 259 -3.28 -4.19 -13.52
C LEU A 259 -3.85 -3.05 -14.38
N ASP A 260 -3.32 -1.85 -14.23
CA ASP A 260 -3.30 -0.84 -15.28
C ASP A 260 -2.25 -1.24 -16.33
N ASP A 261 -2.69 -1.92 -17.37
CA ASP A 261 -1.84 -2.49 -18.42
C ASP A 261 -1.23 -1.45 -19.38
N LYS A 262 -1.59 -0.17 -19.23
CA LYS A 262 -0.97 0.94 -19.97
C LYS A 262 0.23 1.51 -19.25
N ASN A 263 0.13 1.60 -17.93
CA ASN A 263 1.16 2.21 -17.07
C ASN A 263 2.00 1.17 -16.33
N MET A 264 1.67 -0.12 -16.42
CA MET A 264 2.29 -1.24 -15.70
C MET A 264 2.21 -1.04 -14.17
N ILE A 265 1.03 -0.64 -13.69
CA ILE A 265 0.78 -0.41 -12.28
C ILE A 265 -0.23 -1.44 -11.79
N PHE A 266 0.18 -2.27 -10.85
CA PHE A 266 -0.77 -3.05 -10.06
C PHE A 266 -1.33 -2.21 -8.92
N GLU A 267 -2.59 -2.41 -8.62
CA GLU A 267 -3.26 -1.87 -7.44
C GLU A 267 -3.93 -3.01 -6.68
N SER A 268 -3.85 -2.98 -5.36
CA SER A 268 -4.54 -3.94 -4.50
C SER A 268 -6.03 -3.99 -4.83
N TRP A 269 -6.55 -5.20 -4.89
CA TRP A 269 -7.97 -5.45 -5.08
C TRP A 269 -8.42 -6.49 -4.06
N LEU A 270 -9.11 -6.04 -3.03
CA LEU A 270 -9.48 -6.88 -1.92
C LEU A 270 -10.69 -7.76 -2.23
N THR A 271 -10.69 -8.98 -1.73
CA THR A 271 -11.87 -9.85 -1.76
C THR A 271 -12.99 -9.20 -0.95
N PRO A 272 -14.20 -9.04 -1.51
CA PRO A 272 -15.32 -8.48 -0.78
C PRO A 272 -15.78 -9.39 0.37
N ASP A 273 -16.42 -8.80 1.38
CA ASP A 273 -17.11 -9.53 2.43
C ASP A 273 -18.11 -10.52 1.83
N ALA A 274 -18.18 -11.72 2.37
CA ALA A 274 -19.09 -12.80 1.96
C ALA A 274 -20.58 -12.41 1.99
N GLN A 275 -20.94 -11.35 2.70
CA GLN A 275 -22.30 -10.80 2.72
C GLN A 275 -22.59 -9.80 1.59
N GLY A 276 -21.66 -9.63 0.65
CA GLY A 276 -21.87 -8.91 -0.60
C GLY A 276 -21.72 -7.38 -0.52
N ASP A 277 -21.44 -6.84 0.63
CA ASP A 277 -21.06 -5.43 0.79
C ASP A 277 -19.53 -5.27 0.76
N LYS A 278 -19.04 -4.32 -0.02
CA LYS A 278 -17.64 -3.97 -0.03
C LYS A 278 -17.24 -3.32 1.29
N GLY A 279 -16.94 -4.12 2.27
CA GLY A 279 -16.39 -3.69 3.54
C GLY A 279 -15.64 -4.87 4.10
N TYR A 280 -14.34 -4.79 4.06
CA TYR A 280 -13.48 -5.95 4.19
C TYR A 280 -12.94 -6.13 5.59
N MET A 281 -12.95 -5.10 6.40
CA MET A 281 -12.37 -5.18 7.72
C MET A 281 -13.04 -4.26 8.71
N GLN A 282 -13.26 -4.78 9.89
CA GLN A 282 -13.69 -4.05 11.07
C GLN A 282 -12.52 -3.95 12.03
N THR A 283 -12.28 -2.76 12.56
CA THR A 283 -11.19 -2.53 13.51
C THR A 283 -11.71 -2.36 14.93
N PRO A 284 -10.88 -2.38 15.98
CA PRO A 284 -9.46 -2.02 15.98
C PRO A 284 -8.58 -3.21 15.60
N CYS A 285 -7.90 -3.10 14.51
CA CYS A 285 -6.93 -4.11 14.13
C CYS A 285 -5.69 -3.51 13.52
N THR A 286 -4.60 -4.11 13.83
CA THR A 286 -3.32 -3.82 13.22
C THR A 286 -3.08 -4.83 12.13
N CYS A 287 -2.74 -4.39 10.94
CA CYS A 287 -1.76 -5.03 10.10
C CYS A 287 -2.16 -5.83 8.91
N LEU A 288 -1.60 -5.39 7.82
CA LEU A 288 -1.09 -6.27 6.79
C LEU A 288 0.41 -6.08 6.67
N LEU A 289 1.14 -7.17 6.58
CA LEU A 289 2.51 -7.21 6.07
C LEU A 289 2.42 -7.73 4.63
N TYR A 290 2.84 -6.90 3.69
CA TYR A 290 3.06 -7.33 2.31
C TYR A 290 4.49 -7.78 2.13
#